data_e928643eef76683b9e289a5b9d3ffdb2
#
_entry.id   e928643eef76683b9e289a5b9d3ffdb2
#
_cell.length_a   1.000
_cell.length_b   1.000
_cell.length_c   1.000
_cell.angle_alpha   90.00
_cell.angle_beta   90.00
_cell.angle_gamma   90.00
#
_symmetry.space_group_name_H-M   'P 1'
#
loop_
_entity.id
_entity.type
_entity.pdbx_description
1 polymer ?
#
loop_
_entity_poly.entity_id
_entity_poly.type
_entity_poly.pdbx_seq_one_letter_code
_entity_poly.pdbx_strand_id
1 'polypeptide(L)'
;MKLRGGVDVLVATPGRLLDLEHQNALKLDSVEILVLDEADRMLDMGFIHDIRRVLAKLPARRQNLLFSATFSDEIKSLAEKLLHNPLEVEVARRNTASEQVTQYVHFVDKKRKRELLSQMIGQGNWQQVLVFTRTKHGANHLAEQLNKDGIRSAAIHGNKSQGARTRALADFKSGDIRVLVATDIAARGLDIEELPHVVNYELPNVPEDYVHRIGRTGRAAATGQALSLVCVDEHKLLRDIERLLKKEIPRIQTPGYEVDPSIKAEPIQNGRQGGGRGQGGGRGQGGGGRGQQQPRRTEGAAAKPASKPPRRDGEGKPAGEGQRRRRPRKPAAGQ
;
A
#
# COMPACT_ATOMS: atom_id res chain seq x y z
N MET A 1 -7.01 -20.91 -16.52
CA MET A 1 -7.48 -19.65 -15.92
C MET A 1 -8.96 -19.84 -15.59
N LYS A 2 -9.38 -19.64 -14.34
CA LYS A 2 -10.75 -19.94 -13.87
C LYS A 2 -11.86 -19.07 -14.51
N LEU A 3 -11.50 -17.93 -15.13
CA LEU A 3 -12.47 -17.01 -15.76
C LEU A 3 -13.01 -17.44 -17.13
N ARG A 4 -12.44 -18.46 -17.77
CA ARG A 4 -12.89 -18.91 -19.12
C ARG A 4 -14.28 -19.51 -19.14
N GLY A 5 -14.78 -19.97 -18.01
CA GLY A 5 -16.14 -20.54 -17.88
C GLY A 5 -17.22 -19.50 -17.55
N GLY A 6 -16.86 -18.21 -17.48
CA GLY A 6 -17.75 -17.18 -16.98
C GLY A 6 -17.77 -17.12 -15.44
N VAL A 7 -18.23 -16.01 -14.90
CA VAL A 7 -18.47 -15.80 -13.46
C VAL A 7 -19.68 -14.89 -13.28
N ASP A 8 -20.50 -15.19 -12.28
CA ASP A 8 -21.66 -14.35 -11.94
C ASP A 8 -21.25 -13.12 -11.14
N VAL A 9 -20.22 -13.27 -10.28
CA VAL A 9 -19.67 -12.17 -9.46
C VAL A 9 -18.16 -12.12 -9.64
N LEU A 10 -17.65 -10.94 -9.99
CA LEU A 10 -16.22 -10.68 -10.14
C LEU A 10 -15.78 -9.57 -9.19
N VAL A 11 -14.85 -9.87 -8.29
CA VAL A 11 -14.19 -8.88 -7.44
C VAL A 11 -12.79 -8.60 -7.99
N ALA A 12 -12.51 -7.36 -8.30
CA ALA A 12 -11.21 -6.95 -8.86
C ALA A 12 -10.87 -5.49 -8.49
N THR A 13 -9.59 -5.16 -8.48
CA THR A 13 -9.15 -3.76 -8.50
C THR A 13 -9.29 -3.18 -9.91
N PRO A 14 -9.49 -1.84 -10.08
CA PRO A 14 -9.69 -1.24 -11.38
C PRO A 14 -8.60 -1.59 -12.41
N GLY A 15 -7.31 -1.48 -12.01
CA GLY A 15 -6.20 -1.82 -12.89
C GLY A 15 -6.17 -3.30 -13.28
N ARG A 16 -6.50 -4.22 -12.34
CA ARG A 16 -6.57 -5.66 -12.67
C ARG A 16 -7.72 -6.00 -13.60
N LEU A 17 -8.85 -5.34 -13.42
CA LEU A 17 -10.00 -5.53 -14.30
C LEU A 17 -9.67 -5.10 -15.74
N LEU A 18 -9.05 -3.94 -15.92
CA LEU A 18 -8.59 -3.45 -17.22
C LEU A 18 -7.53 -4.36 -17.86
N ASP A 19 -6.60 -4.89 -17.06
CA ASP A 19 -5.58 -5.83 -17.53
C ASP A 19 -6.21 -7.14 -18.05
N LEU A 20 -7.16 -7.69 -17.32
CA LEU A 20 -7.87 -8.91 -17.73
C LEU A 20 -8.74 -8.71 -18.97
N GLU A 21 -9.40 -7.57 -19.09
CA GLU A 21 -10.20 -7.21 -20.27
C GLU A 21 -9.29 -7.00 -21.48
N HIS A 22 -8.18 -6.29 -21.33
CA HIS A 22 -7.21 -6.10 -22.40
C HIS A 22 -6.60 -7.43 -22.90
N GLN A 23 -6.43 -8.41 -22.03
CA GLN A 23 -5.99 -9.77 -22.38
C GLN A 23 -7.12 -10.65 -22.98
N ASN A 24 -8.31 -10.09 -23.22
CA ASN A 24 -9.51 -10.85 -23.64
C ASN A 24 -9.82 -12.04 -22.70
N ALA A 25 -9.45 -11.94 -21.42
CA ALA A 25 -9.71 -12.98 -20.44
C ALA A 25 -11.14 -12.89 -19.87
N LEU A 26 -11.79 -11.73 -20.03
CA LEU A 26 -13.18 -11.46 -19.69
C LEU A 26 -13.75 -10.38 -20.61
N LYS A 27 -15.09 -10.32 -20.65
CA LYS A 27 -15.86 -9.25 -21.30
C LYS A 27 -16.70 -8.55 -20.24
N LEU A 28 -16.94 -7.26 -20.43
CA LEU A 28 -17.69 -6.42 -19.50
C LEU A 28 -19.05 -5.96 -20.06
N ASP A 29 -19.38 -6.40 -21.26
CA ASP A 29 -20.57 -6.01 -22.04
C ASP A 29 -21.91 -6.53 -21.51
N SER A 30 -21.87 -7.50 -20.59
CA SER A 30 -23.03 -8.10 -19.94
C SER A 30 -23.17 -7.79 -18.45
N VAL A 31 -22.40 -6.81 -17.95
CA VAL A 31 -22.46 -6.42 -16.53
C VAL A 31 -23.78 -5.69 -16.23
N GLU A 32 -24.57 -6.24 -15.32
CA GLU A 32 -25.85 -5.69 -14.89
C GLU A 32 -25.72 -4.81 -13.63
N ILE A 33 -24.75 -5.13 -12.76
CA ILE A 33 -24.53 -4.44 -11.47
C ILE A 33 -23.07 -4.08 -11.33
N LEU A 34 -22.79 -2.81 -11.10
CA LEU A 34 -21.47 -2.30 -10.73
C LEU A 34 -21.46 -1.88 -9.26
N VAL A 35 -20.52 -2.38 -8.50
CA VAL A 35 -20.25 -1.98 -7.14
C VAL A 35 -18.89 -1.30 -7.07
N LEU A 36 -18.84 -0.04 -6.64
CA LEU A 36 -17.61 0.65 -6.26
C LEU A 36 -17.56 0.70 -4.74
N ASP A 37 -16.66 -0.07 -4.16
CA ASP A 37 -16.43 -0.11 -2.73
C ASP A 37 -15.13 0.62 -2.36
N GLU A 38 -15.09 1.24 -1.17
CA GLU A 38 -13.99 2.13 -0.73
C GLU A 38 -13.69 3.24 -1.78
N ALA A 39 -14.74 3.93 -2.27
CA ALA A 39 -14.61 4.91 -3.36
C ALA A 39 -13.69 6.09 -3.00
N ASP A 40 -13.74 6.59 -1.76
CA ASP A 40 -12.83 7.59 -1.20
C ASP A 40 -11.37 7.16 -1.39
N ARG A 41 -11.11 5.91 -1.09
CA ARG A 41 -9.77 5.35 -1.21
C ARG A 41 -9.30 5.25 -2.64
N MET A 42 -10.18 4.85 -3.54
CA MET A 42 -9.82 4.79 -4.96
C MET A 42 -9.44 6.17 -5.50
N LEU A 43 -10.09 7.23 -5.02
CA LEU A 43 -9.74 8.61 -5.39
C LEU A 43 -8.39 9.03 -4.80
N ASP A 44 -8.16 8.80 -3.51
CA ASP A 44 -6.89 9.11 -2.82
C ASP A 44 -5.67 8.46 -3.50
N MET A 45 -5.86 7.25 -4.00
CA MET A 45 -4.83 6.50 -4.72
C MET A 45 -4.68 6.93 -6.18
N GLY A 46 -5.50 7.84 -6.67
CA GLY A 46 -5.47 8.36 -8.04
C GLY A 46 -6.07 7.41 -9.08
N PHE A 47 -6.88 6.41 -8.67
CA PHE A 47 -7.53 5.47 -9.58
C PHE A 47 -8.72 6.05 -10.37
N ILE A 48 -9.00 7.33 -10.23
CA ILE A 48 -10.11 7.98 -10.95
C ILE A 48 -10.03 7.77 -12.47
N HIS A 49 -8.82 7.75 -13.05
CA HIS A 49 -8.63 7.51 -14.47
C HIS A 49 -8.94 6.07 -14.85
N ASP A 50 -8.54 5.11 -14.03
CA ASP A 50 -8.84 3.69 -14.28
C ASP A 50 -10.32 3.40 -14.08
N ILE A 51 -10.96 3.98 -13.07
CA ILE A 51 -12.42 3.91 -12.88
C ILE A 51 -13.14 4.41 -14.13
N ARG A 52 -12.78 5.59 -14.65
CA ARG A 52 -13.39 6.12 -15.88
C ARG A 52 -13.21 5.19 -17.09
N ARG A 53 -12.05 4.57 -17.23
CA ARG A 53 -11.77 3.59 -18.30
C ARG A 53 -12.62 2.35 -18.16
N VAL A 54 -12.83 1.84 -16.94
CA VAL A 54 -13.73 0.72 -16.66
C VAL A 54 -15.15 1.12 -17.01
N LEU A 55 -15.64 2.27 -16.54
CA LEU A 55 -17.01 2.76 -16.79
C LEU A 55 -17.32 2.89 -18.27
N ALA A 56 -16.34 3.31 -19.09
CA ALA A 56 -16.49 3.43 -20.54
C ALA A 56 -16.68 2.10 -21.28
N LYS A 57 -16.37 0.96 -20.61
CA LYS A 57 -16.49 -0.40 -21.16
C LYS A 57 -17.73 -1.14 -20.69
N LEU A 58 -18.44 -0.58 -19.72
CA LEU A 58 -19.64 -1.19 -19.14
C LEU A 58 -20.89 -0.79 -19.92
N PRO A 59 -21.95 -1.64 -19.94
CA PRO A 59 -23.24 -1.30 -20.51
C PRO A 59 -23.81 0.00 -19.92
N ALA A 60 -24.50 0.81 -20.74
CA ALA A 60 -25.13 2.04 -20.27
C ALA A 60 -26.27 1.73 -19.27
N ARG A 61 -27.03 0.67 -19.52
CA ARG A 61 -28.10 0.21 -18.62
C ARG A 61 -27.54 -0.80 -17.62
N ARG A 62 -27.32 -0.36 -16.38
CA ARG A 62 -26.89 -1.17 -15.26
C ARG A 62 -27.27 -0.51 -13.94
N GLN A 63 -27.32 -1.27 -12.88
CA GLN A 63 -27.40 -0.72 -11.52
C GLN A 63 -25.99 -0.32 -11.06
N ASN A 64 -25.88 0.85 -10.42
CA ASN A 64 -24.63 1.29 -9.82
C ASN A 64 -24.80 1.45 -8.31
N LEU A 65 -23.89 0.87 -7.55
CA LEU A 65 -23.80 1.00 -6.10
C LEU A 65 -22.43 1.61 -5.76
N LEU A 66 -22.42 2.61 -4.91
CA LEU A 66 -21.20 3.29 -4.46
C LEU A 66 -21.17 3.27 -2.94
N PHE A 67 -20.09 2.69 -2.40
CA PHE A 67 -19.81 2.64 -0.97
C PHE A 67 -18.57 3.45 -0.66
N SER A 68 -18.63 4.27 0.38
CA SER A 68 -17.51 5.12 0.81
C SER A 68 -17.61 5.37 2.32
N ALA A 69 -16.48 5.37 3.00
CA ALA A 69 -16.43 5.71 4.43
C ALA A 69 -16.45 7.22 4.66
N THR A 70 -16.08 8.02 3.65
CA THR A 70 -16.11 9.49 3.70
C THR A 70 -16.95 10.02 2.54
N PHE A 71 -17.45 11.25 2.68
CA PHE A 71 -18.28 11.89 1.66
C PHE A 71 -17.75 13.28 1.33
N SER A 72 -16.48 13.32 0.83
CA SER A 72 -15.83 14.53 0.37
C SER A 72 -16.46 15.08 -0.92
N ASP A 73 -16.13 16.31 -1.29
CA ASP A 73 -16.67 16.92 -2.52
C ASP A 73 -16.24 16.16 -3.78
N GLU A 74 -15.05 15.51 -3.76
CA GLU A 74 -14.61 14.63 -4.83
C GLU A 74 -15.47 13.37 -4.94
N ILE A 75 -15.86 12.77 -3.80
CA ILE A 75 -16.76 11.61 -3.76
C ILE A 75 -18.16 12.01 -4.24
N LYS A 76 -18.69 13.16 -3.82
CA LYS A 76 -19.95 13.69 -4.32
C LYS A 76 -19.94 13.86 -5.84
N SER A 77 -18.88 14.50 -6.37
CA SER A 77 -18.71 14.67 -7.82
C SER A 77 -18.58 13.35 -8.58
N LEU A 78 -17.98 12.32 -7.98
CA LEU A 78 -17.96 10.97 -8.56
C LEU A 78 -19.36 10.34 -8.54
N ALA A 79 -20.05 10.42 -7.41
CA ALA A 79 -21.40 9.89 -7.24
C ALA A 79 -22.39 10.53 -8.23
N GLU A 80 -22.40 11.84 -8.37
CA GLU A 80 -23.27 12.58 -9.31
C GLU A 80 -23.05 12.16 -10.77
N LYS A 81 -21.80 11.84 -11.15
CA LYS A 81 -21.45 11.37 -12.50
C LYS A 81 -21.79 9.90 -12.76
N LEU A 82 -21.79 9.10 -11.71
CA LEU A 82 -21.95 7.64 -11.80
C LEU A 82 -23.39 7.20 -11.56
N LEU A 83 -24.09 7.86 -10.65
CA LEU A 83 -25.39 7.44 -10.14
C LEU A 83 -26.51 8.29 -10.76
N HIS A 84 -27.65 7.67 -11.02
CA HIS A 84 -28.86 8.34 -11.48
C HIS A 84 -29.94 8.30 -10.37
N ASN A 85 -30.32 9.46 -9.85
CA ASN A 85 -31.25 9.58 -8.73
C ASN A 85 -30.94 8.61 -7.58
N PRO A 86 -29.73 8.66 -7.01
CA PRO A 86 -29.32 7.71 -6.00
C PRO A 86 -30.12 7.89 -4.72
N LEU A 87 -30.43 6.76 -4.06
CA LEU A 87 -30.81 6.76 -2.66
C LEU A 87 -29.53 6.86 -1.82
N GLU A 88 -29.39 7.91 -1.04
CA GLU A 88 -28.30 8.04 -0.07
C GLU A 88 -28.71 7.38 1.24
N VAL A 89 -27.90 6.41 1.69
CA VAL A 89 -28.09 5.70 2.95
C VAL A 89 -26.89 5.96 3.83
N GLU A 90 -27.06 6.76 4.86
CA GLU A 90 -26.04 6.99 5.89
C GLU A 90 -26.25 6.01 7.04
N VAL A 91 -25.34 5.04 7.20
CA VAL A 91 -25.48 3.93 8.17
C VAL A 91 -24.98 4.31 9.56
N ALA A 92 -24.05 5.24 9.68
CA ALA A 92 -23.49 5.70 10.95
C ALA A 92 -23.01 7.15 10.87
N ARG A 93 -23.12 7.88 11.98
CA ARG A 93 -22.44 9.17 12.11
C ARG A 93 -20.94 8.97 11.92
N ARG A 94 -20.30 9.84 11.17
CA ARG A 94 -18.91 9.78 10.67
C ARG A 94 -17.81 9.44 11.69
N ASN A 95 -18.10 9.34 12.98
CA ASN A 95 -17.12 9.12 14.05
C ASN A 95 -17.47 7.99 15.03
N THR A 96 -18.54 7.22 14.79
CA THR A 96 -19.01 6.21 15.76
C THR A 96 -17.97 5.12 16.03
N ALA A 97 -17.20 4.71 15.02
CA ALA A 97 -16.11 3.75 15.22
C ALA A 97 -14.99 4.29 16.12
N SER A 98 -14.75 5.60 16.12
CA SER A 98 -13.74 6.22 16.97
C SER A 98 -14.20 6.40 18.42
N GLU A 99 -15.52 6.42 18.69
CA GLU A 99 -16.08 6.57 20.03
C GLU A 99 -15.97 5.28 20.85
N GLN A 100 -15.97 4.12 20.19
CA GLN A 100 -15.85 2.80 20.84
C GLN A 100 -14.41 2.37 21.11
N VAL A 101 -13.44 3.06 20.50
CA VAL A 101 -12.02 2.76 20.65
C VAL A 101 -11.40 3.67 21.69
N THR A 102 -10.77 3.09 22.71
CA THR A 102 -9.96 3.85 23.67
C THR A 102 -8.67 4.27 23.00
N GLN A 103 -8.45 5.58 22.87
CA GLN A 103 -7.34 6.14 22.11
C GLN A 103 -6.35 6.84 23.03
N TYR A 104 -5.04 6.69 22.76
CA TYR A 104 -3.98 7.35 23.48
C TYR A 104 -2.85 7.81 22.56
N VAL A 105 -2.21 8.92 22.93
CA VAL A 105 -0.98 9.42 22.31
C VAL A 105 0.15 9.34 23.32
N HIS A 106 1.27 8.74 22.91
CA HIS A 106 2.52 8.73 23.64
C HIS A 106 3.52 9.59 22.87
N PHE A 107 3.97 10.70 23.46
CA PHE A 107 5.05 11.49 22.89
C PHE A 107 6.38 10.81 23.17
N VAL A 108 7.18 10.63 22.14
CA VAL A 108 8.46 9.93 22.22
C VAL A 108 9.38 10.36 21.09
N ASP A 109 10.68 10.40 21.31
CA ASP A 109 11.64 10.69 20.27
C ASP A 109 11.63 9.61 19.18
N LYS A 110 11.75 10.03 17.92
CA LYS A 110 11.71 9.17 16.75
C LYS A 110 12.59 7.93 16.88
N LYS A 111 13.80 8.10 17.41
CA LYS A 111 14.79 7.02 17.60
C LYS A 111 14.39 6.03 18.68
N ARG A 112 13.55 6.43 19.63
CA ARG A 112 13.14 5.64 20.79
C ARG A 112 11.76 4.95 20.62
N LYS A 113 11.03 5.27 19.52
CA LYS A 113 9.71 4.67 19.27
C LYS A 113 9.71 3.14 19.31
N ARG A 114 10.76 2.50 18.74
CA ARG A 114 10.87 1.03 18.75
C ARG A 114 11.04 0.48 20.16
N GLU A 115 11.93 1.09 20.94
CA GLU A 115 12.19 0.71 22.32
C GLU A 115 10.91 0.77 23.16
N LEU A 116 10.19 1.90 23.08
CA LEU A 116 8.90 2.06 23.75
C LEU A 116 7.88 1.01 23.31
N LEU A 117 7.74 0.76 22.01
CA LEU A 117 6.82 -0.25 21.50
C LEU A 117 7.16 -1.64 22.02
N SER A 118 8.45 -2.04 21.99
CA SER A 118 8.91 -3.34 22.50
C SER A 118 8.61 -3.49 23.99
N GLN A 119 8.86 -2.43 24.77
CA GLN A 119 8.54 -2.39 26.21
C GLN A 119 7.03 -2.54 26.46
N MET A 120 6.18 -1.80 25.73
CA MET A 120 4.72 -1.88 25.91
C MET A 120 4.18 -3.28 25.59
N ILE A 121 4.65 -3.88 24.48
CA ILE A 121 4.26 -5.25 24.10
C ILE A 121 4.73 -6.26 25.14
N GLY A 122 5.97 -6.11 25.64
CA GLY A 122 6.55 -7.03 26.61
C GLY A 122 5.86 -6.93 27.98
N GLN A 123 5.79 -5.72 28.55
CA GLN A 123 5.20 -5.49 29.88
C GLN A 123 3.68 -5.74 29.90
N GLY A 124 2.98 -5.32 28.83
CA GLY A 124 1.54 -5.56 28.71
C GLY A 124 1.18 -6.99 28.28
N ASN A 125 2.17 -7.83 28.01
CA ASN A 125 1.99 -9.16 27.43
C ASN A 125 1.01 -9.16 26.24
N TRP A 126 1.07 -8.12 25.40
CA TRP A 126 0.13 -7.96 24.30
C TRP A 126 0.26 -9.08 23.28
N GLN A 127 -0.87 -9.62 22.88
CA GLN A 127 -1.01 -10.58 21.78
C GLN A 127 -1.80 -9.92 20.65
N GLN A 128 -1.56 -10.34 19.41
CA GLN A 128 -2.27 -9.84 18.23
C GLN A 128 -2.29 -8.31 18.12
N VAL A 129 -1.11 -7.72 17.97
CA VAL A 129 -0.92 -6.27 17.80
C VAL A 129 -0.76 -5.93 16.31
N LEU A 130 -1.62 -5.08 15.78
CA LEU A 130 -1.45 -4.53 14.45
C LEU A 130 -0.74 -3.17 14.53
N VAL A 131 0.43 -3.09 13.90
CA VAL A 131 1.28 -1.89 13.93
C VAL A 131 1.33 -1.25 12.55
N PHE A 132 1.06 0.04 12.48
CA PHE A 132 1.07 0.79 11.24
C PHE A 132 2.32 1.63 11.05
N THR A 133 2.92 1.51 9.86
CA THR A 133 4.01 2.37 9.38
C THR A 133 3.63 3.00 8.04
N ARG A 134 4.21 4.17 7.71
CA ARG A 134 3.92 4.86 6.44
C ARG A 134 4.53 4.18 5.22
N THR A 135 5.66 3.50 5.41
CA THR A 135 6.43 2.96 4.28
C THR A 135 6.64 1.46 4.39
N LYS A 136 6.71 0.79 3.23
CA LYS A 136 7.07 -0.63 3.12
C LYS A 136 8.45 -0.95 3.71
N HIS A 137 9.36 0.00 3.62
CA HIS A 137 10.72 -0.12 4.16
C HIS A 137 10.69 -0.06 5.69
N GLY A 138 9.94 0.91 6.23
CA GLY A 138 9.68 1.01 7.67
C GLY A 138 9.02 -0.24 8.23
N ALA A 139 8.06 -0.82 7.52
CA ALA A 139 7.39 -2.05 7.94
C ALA A 139 8.37 -3.23 8.05
N ASN A 140 9.21 -3.46 7.04
CA ASN A 140 10.22 -4.51 7.10
C ASN A 140 11.21 -4.27 8.25
N HIS A 141 11.77 -3.06 8.32
CA HIS A 141 12.76 -2.71 9.32
C HIS A 141 12.22 -2.88 10.74
N LEU A 142 11.02 -2.38 11.01
CA LEU A 142 10.41 -2.53 12.33
C LEU A 142 10.15 -4.00 12.70
N ALA A 143 9.59 -4.80 11.76
CA ALA A 143 9.37 -6.21 12.01
C ALA A 143 10.69 -6.98 12.30
N GLU A 144 11.77 -6.68 11.58
CA GLU A 144 13.09 -7.26 11.83
C GLU A 144 13.63 -6.86 13.20
N GLN A 145 13.48 -5.59 13.60
CA GLN A 145 13.94 -5.12 14.90
C GLN A 145 13.14 -5.76 16.04
N LEU A 146 11.82 -5.84 15.93
CA LEU A 146 10.97 -6.49 16.93
C LEU A 146 11.33 -7.99 17.10
N ASN A 147 11.64 -8.69 16.00
CA ASN A 147 12.13 -10.06 16.08
C ASN A 147 13.48 -10.18 16.83
N LYS A 148 14.39 -9.20 16.65
CA LYS A 148 15.63 -9.14 17.44
C LYS A 148 15.37 -8.86 18.92
N ASP A 149 14.32 -8.13 19.23
CA ASP A 149 13.87 -7.88 20.61
C ASP A 149 13.09 -9.10 21.20
N GLY A 150 13.01 -10.23 20.48
CA GLY A 150 12.32 -11.44 20.92
C GLY A 150 10.80 -11.42 20.71
N ILE A 151 10.27 -10.41 19.99
CA ILE A 151 8.84 -10.28 19.69
C ILE A 151 8.58 -10.81 18.28
N ARG A 152 7.95 -11.99 18.18
CA ARG A 152 7.63 -12.62 16.89
C ARG A 152 6.75 -11.71 16.04
N SER A 153 7.28 -11.27 14.90
CA SER A 153 6.68 -10.22 14.05
C SER A 153 6.85 -10.54 12.58
N ALA A 154 5.87 -10.12 11.77
CA ALA A 154 5.98 -10.15 10.31
C ALA A 154 5.53 -8.82 9.71
N ALA A 155 6.09 -8.48 8.53
CA ALA A 155 5.68 -7.31 7.77
C ALA A 155 4.73 -7.68 6.62
N ILE A 156 3.67 -6.90 6.43
CA ILE A 156 2.75 -7.02 5.30
C ILE A 156 2.65 -5.69 4.54
N HIS A 157 2.99 -5.70 3.25
CA HIS A 157 2.96 -4.52 2.39
C HIS A 157 2.92 -4.91 0.91
N GLY A 158 2.67 -3.96 0.02
CA GLY A 158 2.44 -4.20 -1.41
C GLY A 158 3.59 -4.89 -2.16
N ASN A 159 4.84 -4.83 -1.65
CA ASN A 159 5.99 -5.51 -2.27
C ASN A 159 6.16 -6.99 -1.83
N LYS A 160 5.36 -7.47 -0.87
CA LYS A 160 5.35 -8.90 -0.51
C LYS A 160 4.53 -9.69 -1.53
N SER A 161 4.99 -10.88 -1.89
CA SER A 161 4.20 -11.79 -2.73
C SER A 161 2.88 -12.15 -2.05
N GLN A 162 1.86 -12.51 -2.83
CA GLN A 162 0.56 -12.87 -2.27
C GLN A 162 0.68 -14.06 -1.30
N GLY A 163 1.51 -15.06 -1.62
CA GLY A 163 1.75 -16.19 -0.72
C GLY A 163 2.38 -15.78 0.62
N ALA A 164 3.34 -14.84 0.60
CA ALA A 164 3.95 -14.31 1.83
C ALA A 164 2.93 -13.51 2.66
N ARG A 165 2.05 -12.74 2.02
CA ARG A 165 0.98 -11.98 2.70
C ARG A 165 -0.04 -12.92 3.35
N THR A 166 -0.49 -13.95 2.62
CA THR A 166 -1.44 -14.95 3.13
C THR A 166 -0.85 -15.70 4.32
N ARG A 167 0.43 -16.09 4.25
CA ARG A 167 1.11 -16.77 5.37
C ARG A 167 1.22 -15.86 6.59
N ALA A 168 1.72 -14.62 6.42
CA ALA A 168 1.85 -13.68 7.54
C ALA A 168 0.50 -13.41 8.23
N LEU A 169 -0.59 -13.34 7.46
CA LEU A 169 -1.94 -13.19 8.00
C LEU A 169 -2.39 -14.45 8.76
N ALA A 170 -2.14 -15.64 8.23
CA ALA A 170 -2.49 -16.90 8.88
C ALA A 170 -1.72 -17.05 10.21
N ASP A 171 -0.40 -16.81 10.19
CA ASP A 171 0.47 -16.88 11.37
C ASP A 171 0.07 -15.85 12.44
N PHE A 172 -0.46 -14.68 12.01
CA PHE A 172 -0.99 -13.66 12.92
C PHE A 172 -2.33 -14.08 13.55
N LYS A 173 -3.23 -14.66 12.77
CA LYS A 173 -4.53 -15.15 13.25
C LYS A 173 -4.37 -16.35 14.18
N SER A 174 -3.41 -17.26 13.93
CA SER A 174 -3.11 -18.40 14.80
C SER A 174 -2.37 -18.01 16.09
N GLY A 175 -1.78 -16.80 16.17
CA GLY A 175 -0.95 -16.37 17.29
C GLY A 175 0.52 -16.84 17.18
N ASP A 176 0.92 -17.45 16.05
CA ASP A 176 2.31 -17.81 15.82
C ASP A 176 3.21 -16.57 15.73
N ILE A 177 2.68 -15.45 15.27
CA ILE A 177 3.28 -14.12 15.43
C ILE A 177 2.39 -13.22 16.26
N ARG A 178 3.01 -12.42 17.12
CA ARG A 178 2.32 -11.48 18.02
C ARG A 178 2.04 -10.15 17.36
N VAL A 179 2.90 -9.73 16.43
CA VAL A 179 2.86 -8.41 15.82
C VAL A 179 2.82 -8.52 14.29
N LEU A 180 1.82 -7.90 13.69
CA LEU A 180 1.75 -7.71 12.25
C LEU A 180 2.05 -6.23 11.94
N VAL A 181 3.16 -5.95 11.27
CA VAL A 181 3.53 -4.58 10.86
C VAL A 181 3.05 -4.32 9.45
N ALA A 182 2.17 -3.37 9.27
CA ALA A 182 1.46 -3.12 8.02
C ALA A 182 1.62 -1.69 7.50
N THR A 183 1.51 -1.52 6.19
CA THR A 183 1.21 -0.22 5.58
C THR A 183 -0.30 -0.12 5.32
N ASP A 184 -0.84 1.11 5.23
CA ASP A 184 -2.27 1.35 5.00
C ASP A 184 -2.84 0.55 3.84
N ILE A 185 -2.14 0.57 2.69
CA ILE A 185 -2.56 -0.15 1.48
C ILE A 185 -2.67 -1.66 1.72
N ALA A 186 -1.78 -2.23 2.51
CA ALA A 186 -1.74 -3.67 2.73
C ALA A 186 -2.67 -4.15 3.83
N ALA A 187 -2.97 -3.30 4.80
CA ALA A 187 -3.90 -3.60 5.90
C ALA A 187 -5.37 -3.55 5.48
N ARG A 188 -5.65 -2.88 4.36
CA ARG A 188 -7.01 -2.82 3.83
C ARG A 188 -7.41 -4.14 3.18
N GLY A 189 -8.69 -4.48 3.33
CA GLY A 189 -9.21 -5.75 2.85
C GLY A 189 -8.62 -6.97 3.58
N LEU A 190 -7.82 -6.78 4.63
CA LEU A 190 -7.46 -7.85 5.51
C LEU A 190 -8.65 -8.13 6.44
N ASP A 191 -9.06 -9.38 6.46
CA ASP A 191 -10.03 -9.88 7.42
C ASP A 191 -9.35 -10.01 8.81
N ILE A 192 -9.10 -8.84 9.42
CA ILE A 192 -8.55 -8.67 10.77
C ILE A 192 -9.41 -7.61 11.44
N GLU A 193 -10.26 -8.05 12.32
CA GLU A 193 -11.16 -7.21 13.10
C GLU A 193 -11.07 -7.61 14.57
N GLU A 194 -11.62 -6.78 15.45
CA GLU A 194 -11.68 -7.05 16.90
C GLU A 194 -10.32 -7.23 17.58
N LEU A 195 -9.28 -6.61 17.00
CA LEU A 195 -7.96 -6.66 17.61
C LEU A 195 -7.95 -5.96 18.98
N PRO A 196 -7.26 -6.52 19.99
CA PRO A 196 -7.12 -5.85 21.27
C PRO A 196 -6.28 -4.57 21.16
N HIS A 197 -5.27 -4.57 20.29
CA HIS A 197 -4.35 -3.44 20.16
C HIS A 197 -4.06 -3.07 18.71
N VAL A 198 -4.22 -1.77 18.41
CA VAL A 198 -3.75 -1.14 17.18
C VAL A 198 -2.75 -0.05 17.54
N VAL A 199 -1.59 -0.05 16.90
CA VAL A 199 -0.55 0.93 17.15
C VAL A 199 -0.19 1.70 15.88
N ASN A 200 -0.37 3.02 15.92
CA ASN A 200 0.21 3.91 14.93
C ASN A 200 1.67 4.19 15.32
N TYR A 201 2.59 3.37 14.88
CA TYR A 201 4.03 3.60 15.05
C TYR A 201 4.47 4.87 14.33
N GLU A 202 3.86 5.14 13.19
CA GLU A 202 3.91 6.39 12.46
C GLU A 202 2.49 6.85 12.14
N LEU A 203 2.18 8.12 12.38
CA LEU A 203 0.88 8.68 12.02
C LEU A 203 0.70 8.69 10.50
N PRO A 204 -0.51 8.49 10.00
CA PRO A 204 -0.79 8.57 8.56
C PRO A 204 -0.64 10.00 8.04
N ASN A 205 -0.35 10.14 6.75
CA ASN A 205 -0.30 11.46 6.10
C ASN A 205 -1.70 12.04 5.84
N VAL A 206 -2.69 11.18 5.71
CA VAL A 206 -4.10 11.52 5.46
C VAL A 206 -4.87 11.23 6.75
N PRO A 207 -5.52 12.24 7.36
CA PRO A 207 -6.20 12.07 8.65
C PRO A 207 -7.28 10.98 8.63
N GLU A 208 -7.98 10.80 7.53
CA GLU A 208 -9.00 9.77 7.33
C GLU A 208 -8.45 8.35 7.50
N ASP A 209 -7.18 8.13 7.09
CA ASP A 209 -6.50 6.84 7.27
C ASP A 209 -6.39 6.46 8.76
N TYR A 210 -6.32 7.45 9.66
CA TYR A 210 -6.30 7.20 11.09
C TYR A 210 -7.57 6.47 11.54
N VAL A 211 -8.74 6.92 11.10
CA VAL A 211 -10.03 6.30 11.45
C VAL A 211 -10.10 4.87 10.91
N HIS A 212 -9.64 4.65 9.68
CA HIS A 212 -9.57 3.31 9.08
C HIS A 212 -8.61 2.37 9.82
N ARG A 213 -7.49 2.89 10.34
CA ARG A 213 -6.53 2.09 11.13
C ARG A 213 -7.12 1.68 12.46
N ILE A 214 -7.67 2.63 13.22
CA ILE A 214 -8.23 2.33 14.54
C ILE A 214 -9.51 1.51 14.45
N GLY A 215 -10.24 1.57 13.33
CA GLY A 215 -11.41 0.73 13.06
C GLY A 215 -11.10 -0.76 12.90
N ARG A 216 -9.84 -1.20 13.10
CA ARG A 216 -9.47 -2.62 13.23
C ARG A 216 -9.60 -3.14 14.66
N THR A 217 -9.93 -2.28 15.61
CA THR A 217 -10.20 -2.60 17.00
C THR A 217 -11.56 -2.01 17.42
N GLY A 218 -12.08 -2.38 18.58
CA GLY A 218 -13.28 -1.76 19.16
C GLY A 218 -14.58 -2.05 18.42
N ARG A 219 -14.75 -3.24 17.82
CA ARG A 219 -16.02 -3.67 17.19
C ARG A 219 -16.74 -4.69 18.08
N ALA A 220 -18.07 -4.78 17.92
CA ALA A 220 -18.93 -5.83 18.49
C ALA A 220 -18.83 -6.03 20.01
N ALA A 221 -18.77 -4.94 20.80
CA ALA A 221 -18.70 -4.95 22.27
C ALA A 221 -17.31 -5.29 22.88
N ALA A 222 -16.27 -5.53 22.10
CA ALA A 222 -14.91 -5.64 22.63
C ALA A 222 -14.26 -4.25 22.78
N THR A 223 -13.77 -3.93 23.99
CA THR A 223 -13.02 -2.70 24.25
C THR A 223 -11.64 -2.83 23.60
N GLY A 224 -11.41 -2.11 22.53
CA GLY A 224 -10.12 -2.08 21.84
C GLY A 224 -9.31 -0.83 22.16
N GLN A 225 -8.00 -0.94 22.09
CA GLN A 225 -7.08 0.16 22.33
C GLN A 225 -6.33 0.55 21.06
N ALA A 226 -6.31 1.85 20.79
CA ALA A 226 -5.51 2.44 19.72
C ALA A 226 -4.46 3.39 20.31
N LEU A 227 -3.20 3.09 20.06
CA LEU A 227 -2.08 3.88 20.55
C LEU A 227 -1.37 4.56 19.40
N SER A 228 -0.92 5.79 19.61
CA SER A 228 -0.13 6.53 18.63
C SER A 228 1.19 6.96 19.25
N LEU A 229 2.30 6.54 18.67
CA LEU A 229 3.64 6.98 19.07
C LEU A 229 4.01 8.22 18.24
N VAL A 230 4.04 9.38 18.86
CA VAL A 230 4.17 10.67 18.16
C VAL A 230 5.50 11.33 18.49
N CYS A 231 6.32 11.58 17.48
CA CYS A 231 7.52 12.39 17.61
C CYS A 231 7.28 13.82 17.14
N VAL A 232 8.25 14.69 17.37
CA VAL A 232 8.16 16.13 17.04
C VAL A 232 7.80 16.37 15.57
N ASP A 233 8.29 15.53 14.64
CA ASP A 233 7.99 15.63 13.20
C ASP A 233 6.49 15.48 12.89
N GLU A 234 5.75 14.77 13.74
CA GLU A 234 4.37 14.36 13.49
C GLU A 234 3.32 15.23 14.20
N HIS A 235 3.71 16.28 14.92
CA HIS A 235 2.77 17.14 15.63
C HIS A 235 1.72 17.79 14.74
N LYS A 236 2.08 18.10 13.48
CA LYS A 236 1.11 18.62 12.51
C LYS A 236 0.09 17.57 12.13
N LEU A 237 0.54 16.33 11.87
CA LEU A 237 -0.36 15.22 11.51
C LEU A 237 -1.33 14.91 12.65
N LEU A 238 -0.85 14.93 13.91
CA LEU A 238 -1.71 14.76 15.09
C LEU A 238 -2.81 15.81 15.14
N ARG A 239 -2.44 17.09 14.98
CA ARG A 239 -3.43 18.19 14.98
C ARG A 239 -4.47 18.06 13.87
N ASP A 240 -4.07 17.61 12.68
CA ASP A 240 -4.98 17.42 11.56
C ASP A 240 -5.95 16.24 11.83
N ILE A 241 -5.48 15.18 12.49
CA ILE A 241 -6.29 14.05 12.96
C ILE A 241 -7.29 14.51 14.05
N GLU A 242 -6.82 15.23 15.08
CA GLU A 242 -7.68 15.74 16.16
C GLU A 242 -8.76 16.69 15.62
N ARG A 243 -8.42 17.50 14.61
CA ARG A 243 -9.40 18.36 13.90
C ARG A 243 -10.47 17.53 13.18
N LEU A 244 -10.08 16.45 12.50
CA LEU A 244 -11.02 15.53 11.85
C LEU A 244 -11.95 14.86 12.87
N LEU A 245 -11.38 14.39 13.98
CA LEU A 245 -12.12 13.74 15.06
C LEU A 245 -13.00 14.71 15.87
N LYS A 246 -12.74 16.02 15.76
CA LYS A 246 -13.32 17.07 16.61
C LYS A 246 -13.13 16.81 18.11
N LYS A 247 -12.04 16.13 18.45
CA LYS A 247 -11.71 15.70 19.82
C LYS A 247 -10.20 15.61 19.97
N GLU A 248 -9.67 16.08 21.08
CA GLU A 248 -8.29 15.81 21.47
C GLU A 248 -8.12 14.37 21.94
N ILE A 249 -7.03 13.73 21.53
CA ILE A 249 -6.71 12.38 21.96
C ILE A 249 -5.95 12.46 23.28
N PRO A 250 -6.34 11.72 24.33
CA PRO A 250 -5.65 11.72 25.61
C PRO A 250 -4.16 11.42 25.46
N ARG A 251 -3.33 12.25 26.12
CA ARG A 251 -1.87 12.17 26.07
C ARG A 251 -1.37 11.46 27.32
N ILE A 252 -0.54 10.44 27.11
CA ILE A 252 0.10 9.69 28.18
C ILE A 252 1.60 9.94 28.11
N GLN A 253 2.18 10.38 29.20
CA GLN A 253 3.63 10.44 29.35
C GLN A 253 4.12 9.11 29.93
N THR A 254 5.03 8.46 29.23
CA THR A 254 5.64 7.21 29.68
C THR A 254 6.95 7.55 30.37
N PRO A 255 7.10 7.22 31.68
CA PRO A 255 8.35 7.48 32.39
C PRO A 255 9.56 6.86 31.69
N GLY A 256 10.63 7.62 31.60
CA GLY A 256 11.86 7.21 30.91
C GLY A 256 11.85 7.42 29.39
N TYR A 257 10.75 7.96 28.83
CA TYR A 257 10.62 8.28 27.40
C TYR A 257 10.24 9.75 27.18
N GLU A 258 10.69 10.62 28.07
CA GLU A 258 10.53 12.05 27.93
C GLU A 258 11.15 12.52 26.60
N VAL A 259 10.46 13.44 25.92
CA VAL A 259 10.91 13.99 24.64
C VAL A 259 12.04 14.99 24.91
N ASP A 260 13.13 14.88 24.16
CA ASP A 260 14.21 15.84 24.19
C ASP A 260 13.77 17.15 23.49
N PRO A 261 13.63 18.27 24.24
CA PRO A 261 13.17 19.54 23.68
C PRO A 261 14.17 20.18 22.71
N SER A 262 15.41 19.71 22.66
CA SER A 262 16.42 20.19 21.72
C SER A 262 16.26 19.65 20.31
N ILE A 263 15.51 18.57 20.13
CA ILE A 263 15.26 17.95 18.83
C ILE A 263 14.28 18.80 18.03
N LYS A 264 14.75 19.31 16.89
CA LYS A 264 13.93 20.09 15.97
C LYS A 264 13.16 19.16 15.02
N ALA A 265 11.94 19.58 14.67
CA ALA A 265 11.12 18.86 13.70
C ALA A 265 11.77 18.84 12.31
N GLU A 266 11.85 17.67 11.70
CA GLU A 266 12.28 17.48 10.34
C GLU A 266 11.06 17.29 9.41
N PRO A 267 11.11 17.79 8.15
CA PRO A 267 10.05 17.53 7.20
C PRO A 267 9.86 16.03 6.96
N ILE A 268 8.63 15.56 7.07
CA ILE A 268 8.29 14.18 6.75
C ILE A 268 8.47 13.98 5.25
N GLN A 269 9.45 13.16 4.85
CA GLN A 269 9.64 12.78 3.46
C GLN A 269 8.52 11.82 3.04
N ASN A 270 7.52 12.35 2.36
CA ASN A 270 6.53 11.54 1.68
C ASN A 270 7.22 10.91 0.47
N GLY A 271 7.33 9.59 0.42
CA GLY A 271 8.00 8.83 -0.66
C GLY A 271 7.40 8.96 -2.07
N ARG A 272 6.94 10.17 -2.44
CA ARG A 272 6.51 10.62 -3.77
C ARG A 272 7.42 11.75 -4.26
N GLN A 273 8.72 11.48 -4.37
CA GLN A 273 9.58 12.22 -5.29
C GLN A 273 10.20 11.24 -6.29
N GLY A 274 9.37 10.82 -7.24
CA GLY A 274 9.81 10.27 -8.50
C GLY A 274 9.59 11.31 -9.58
N GLY A 275 10.66 11.88 -10.15
CA GLY A 275 10.66 12.50 -11.45
C GLY A 275 10.44 14.01 -11.54
N GLY A 276 11.26 14.81 -10.86
CA GLY A 276 11.54 16.19 -11.29
C GLY A 276 12.91 16.23 -11.95
N ARG A 277 12.96 16.20 -13.28
CA ARG A 277 14.18 16.53 -14.05
C ARG A 277 14.60 17.95 -13.66
N GLY A 278 15.71 18.07 -12.96
CA GLY A 278 16.40 19.33 -12.68
C GLY A 278 16.90 19.92 -13.98
N GLN A 279 16.23 20.98 -14.44
CA GLN A 279 16.74 21.87 -15.46
C GLN A 279 17.71 22.84 -14.77
N GLY A 280 18.99 22.51 -14.84
CA GLY A 280 20.08 23.35 -14.37
C GLY A 280 20.22 24.59 -15.24
N GLY A 281 19.69 25.72 -14.79
CA GLY A 281 19.96 27.03 -15.34
C GLY A 281 21.11 27.70 -14.57
N GLY A 282 22.34 27.47 -14.98
CA GLY A 282 23.50 28.25 -14.55
C GLY A 282 23.61 29.52 -15.33
N ARG A 283 23.27 30.68 -14.71
CA ARG A 283 23.70 32.01 -15.18
C ARG A 283 25.05 32.31 -14.55
N GLY A 284 26.11 32.27 -15.35
CA GLY A 284 27.39 32.89 -15.08
C GLY A 284 27.57 34.11 -15.94
N GLN A 285 27.71 35.26 -15.31
CA GLN A 285 27.98 36.57 -15.90
C GLN A 285 29.49 36.82 -15.85
N GLY A 286 30.08 37.30 -16.93
CA GLY A 286 31.49 37.79 -16.95
C GLY A 286 32.08 37.88 -18.35
N GLY A 287 32.05 38.95 -18.99
CA GLY A 287 32.91 40.02 -19.46
C GLY A 287 33.95 39.71 -20.51
N GLY A 288 33.80 40.37 -21.67
CA GLY A 288 34.87 41.10 -22.34
C GLY A 288 35.77 40.36 -23.37
N GLY A 289 35.74 40.80 -24.64
CA GLY A 289 36.92 40.71 -25.50
C GLY A 289 36.66 40.44 -26.97
N ARG A 290 36.80 41.47 -27.73
CA ARG A 290 36.79 41.60 -29.22
C ARG A 290 37.72 40.62 -29.95
N GLY A 291 37.34 40.20 -31.17
CA GLY A 291 38.27 39.70 -32.20
C GLY A 291 37.54 39.13 -33.40
N GLN A 292 37.48 39.93 -34.48
CA GLN A 292 37.04 39.57 -35.83
C GLN A 292 37.96 38.49 -36.43
N GLN A 293 37.43 37.55 -37.21
CA GLN A 293 37.75 37.30 -38.64
C GLN A 293 37.09 36.01 -39.12
N GLN A 294 36.39 36.19 -40.26
CA GLN A 294 35.92 35.15 -41.19
C GLN A 294 37.01 34.81 -42.22
N PRO A 295 36.74 33.99 -43.26
CA PRO A 295 36.47 32.52 -43.31
C PRO A 295 37.42 31.79 -44.24
N ARG A 296 37.42 30.46 -44.28
CA ARG A 296 37.82 29.73 -45.49
C ARG A 296 37.19 28.31 -45.57
N ARG A 297 36.54 28.11 -46.72
CA ARG A 297 36.08 26.88 -47.35
C ARG A 297 37.23 25.93 -47.65
N THR A 298 36.95 24.61 -47.62
CA THR A 298 37.21 23.58 -48.68
C THR A 298 36.56 22.28 -48.19
N GLU A 299 35.60 21.79 -48.86
CA GLU A 299 35.41 20.72 -49.83
C GLU A 299 36.22 19.43 -49.57
N GLY A 300 35.48 18.32 -49.56
CA GLY A 300 36.01 17.07 -50.09
C GLY A 300 35.63 15.78 -49.38
N ALA A 301 34.66 15.09 -49.99
CA ALA A 301 34.60 13.65 -50.32
C ALA A 301 34.36 12.60 -49.23
N ALA A 302 33.21 12.03 -49.22
CA ALA A 302 32.78 10.67 -49.58
C ALA A 302 33.67 9.48 -49.18
N ALA A 303 33.11 8.56 -48.41
CA ALA A 303 33.00 7.13 -48.74
C ALA A 303 32.32 6.30 -47.63
N LYS A 304 31.32 5.55 -48.03
CA LYS A 304 30.81 4.30 -47.42
C LYS A 304 31.68 3.12 -47.83
N PRO A 305 31.36 1.85 -47.50
CA PRO A 305 30.88 1.14 -46.30
C PRO A 305 31.70 -0.15 -46.04
N ALA A 306 31.11 -1.05 -45.30
CA ALA A 306 31.41 -2.50 -45.10
C ALA A 306 32.13 -2.81 -43.78
N SER A 307 31.91 -3.93 -43.10
CA SER A 307 31.37 -5.24 -43.46
C SER A 307 31.20 -6.07 -42.18
N LYS A 308 30.22 -6.97 -42.15
CA LYS A 308 30.13 -8.07 -41.18
C LYS A 308 31.24 -9.10 -41.40
N PRO A 309 31.65 -9.84 -40.40
CA PRO A 309 32.31 -11.14 -40.59
C PRO A 309 31.42 -12.31 -40.15
N PRO A 310 31.76 -13.55 -40.57
CA PRO A 310 30.81 -14.59 -40.89
C PRO A 310 30.65 -15.69 -39.85
N ARG A 311 29.62 -16.50 -40.09
CA ARG A 311 29.36 -17.81 -39.47
C ARG A 311 30.45 -18.82 -39.82
N ARG A 312 30.72 -19.69 -38.89
CA ARG A 312 31.40 -20.97 -39.15
C ARG A 312 30.55 -22.12 -38.64
N ASP A 313 30.09 -22.93 -39.57
CA ASP A 313 29.54 -24.27 -39.42
C ASP A 313 30.62 -25.28 -39.08
N GLY A 314 30.23 -26.40 -38.47
CA GLY A 314 31.06 -27.57 -38.31
C GLY A 314 30.45 -28.46 -37.23
N GLU A 315 29.52 -29.32 -37.56
CA GLU A 315 29.55 -30.79 -37.71
C GLU A 315 30.17 -31.60 -36.54
N GLY A 316 29.36 -32.58 -36.08
CA GLY A 316 29.85 -33.77 -35.39
C GLY A 316 28.90 -34.39 -34.37
N LYS A 317 27.98 -35.27 -34.84
CA LYS A 317 27.40 -36.34 -34.01
C LYS A 317 28.43 -37.48 -33.91
N PRO A 318 28.40 -38.38 -32.90
CA PRO A 318 27.46 -39.49 -32.97
C PRO A 318 26.87 -39.98 -31.62
N ALA A 319 25.93 -40.88 -31.81
CA ALA A 319 25.07 -41.66 -30.98
C ALA A 319 25.73 -42.46 -29.81
N GLY A 320 24.89 -42.76 -28.82
CA GLY A 320 25.14 -43.72 -27.76
C GLY A 320 23.86 -44.02 -26.95
N GLU A 321 23.40 -45.20 -27.17
CA GLU A 321 22.23 -45.92 -26.63
C GLU A 321 22.13 -45.97 -25.10
N GLY A 322 20.89 -46.05 -24.64
CA GLY A 322 20.50 -47.18 -23.78
C GLY A 322 20.29 -46.89 -22.31
N GLN A 323 19.09 -46.82 -21.84
CA GLN A 323 18.48 -47.81 -20.94
C GLN A 323 17.24 -47.28 -20.24
N ARG A 324 16.12 -47.90 -20.64
CA ARG A 324 14.85 -47.85 -19.90
C ARG A 324 15.02 -48.54 -18.55
N ARG A 325 14.61 -47.86 -17.44
CA ARG A 325 14.30 -48.55 -16.19
C ARG A 325 12.85 -48.30 -15.81
N ARG A 326 12.15 -49.46 -15.72
CA ARG A 326 10.74 -49.67 -15.38
C ARG A 326 10.49 -49.26 -13.90
N ARG A 327 9.32 -48.67 -13.68
CA ARG A 327 8.69 -48.53 -12.33
C ARG A 327 8.10 -49.91 -11.92
N PRO A 328 8.13 -50.30 -10.67
CA PRO A 328 7.28 -51.36 -10.14
C PRO A 328 5.93 -50.82 -9.63
N ARG A 329 4.89 -51.61 -9.92
CA ARG A 329 3.51 -51.48 -9.47
C ARG A 329 3.40 -51.82 -7.97
N LYS A 330 2.52 -51.11 -7.25
CA LYS A 330 1.97 -51.50 -5.95
C LYS A 330 0.98 -52.67 -6.11
N PRO A 331 0.93 -53.60 -5.16
CA PRO A 331 -0.18 -54.53 -5.06
C PRO A 331 -1.33 -53.99 -4.19
N ALA A 332 -2.53 -54.38 -4.53
CA ALA A 332 -3.75 -54.22 -3.74
C ALA A 332 -3.86 -55.36 -2.73
N ALA A 333 -4.37 -55.04 -1.56
CA ALA A 333 -5.09 -55.93 -0.63
C ALA A 333 -6.02 -55.01 0.18
N GLY A 334 -7.29 -55.15 0.37
CA GLY A 334 -8.09 -56.38 0.65
C GLY A 334 -8.28 -56.56 2.13
N GLN A 335 -9.21 -55.89 2.67
CA GLN A 335 -10.34 -56.29 3.56
C GLN A 335 -10.95 -55.03 4.16
#